data_347deb79f76dc62b137975a511f9b70a
#
_entry.id   347deb79f76dc62b137975a511f9b70a
#
_cell.length_a   1.000
_cell.length_b   1.000
_cell.length_c   1.000
_cell.angle_alpha   90.00
_cell.angle_beta   90.00
_cell.angle_gamma   90.00
#
_symmetry.space_group_name_H-M   'P 1'
#
loop_
_entity.id
_entity.type
_entity.pdbx_description
1 polymer ?
#
loop_
_entity_poly.entity_id
_entity_poly.type
_entity_poly.pdbx_seq_one_letter_code
_entity_poly.pdbx_strand_id
1 'polypeptide(L)'
;MFYTYLRGLVMLILWSINGNAHYHNTNKIPSQDENYILVAPHRTWWDPVYMAFATKPKQFVFMAKKELFSNRIFGWWIRMCGAFPIDRENPSASAIKYPINVLKKSDRSLIMFPSGSRHSNDVKGGVALIAKMAKVRIMPVTYTGPMTLKGLISRERVDMNFGNP
;
A
#
# COMPACT_ATOMS: atom_id res chain seq x y z
N MET A 1 12.67 -5.69 11.99
CA MET A 1 13.37 -4.46 12.40
C MET A 1 13.58 -3.48 11.25
N PHE A 2 14.28 -3.83 10.16
CA PHE A 2 14.62 -2.88 9.09
C PHE A 2 13.40 -2.17 8.45
N TYR A 3 12.33 -2.89 8.11
CA TYR A 3 11.08 -2.31 7.59
C TYR A 3 10.52 -1.21 8.50
N THR A 4 10.53 -1.42 9.81
CA THR A 4 10.00 -0.47 10.80
C THR A 4 10.83 0.80 10.85
N TYR A 5 12.18 0.69 10.82
CA TYR A 5 13.08 1.83 10.76
C TYR A 5 12.90 2.62 9.47
N LEU A 6 12.88 1.92 8.32
CA LEU A 6 12.71 2.56 7.02
C LEU A 6 11.36 3.26 6.91
N ARG A 7 10.29 2.62 7.37
CA ARG A 7 8.97 3.26 7.45
C ARG A 7 9.02 4.51 8.34
N GLY A 8 9.68 4.45 9.49
CA GLY A 8 9.86 5.59 10.39
C GLY A 8 10.60 6.75 9.73
N LEU A 9 11.68 6.47 9.01
CA LEU A 9 12.45 7.47 8.28
C LEU A 9 11.63 8.15 7.18
N VAL A 10 10.96 7.36 6.34
CA VAL A 10 10.10 7.88 5.26
C VAL A 10 8.97 8.71 5.84
N MET A 11 8.41 8.29 6.97
CA MET A 11 7.38 9.05 7.68
C MET A 11 7.89 10.39 8.21
N LEU A 12 9.08 10.39 8.82
CA LEU A 12 9.68 11.64 9.32
C LEU A 12 9.89 12.63 8.18
N ILE A 13 10.36 12.14 7.02
CA ILE A 13 10.51 12.97 5.80
C ILE A 13 9.16 13.52 5.34
N LEU A 14 8.13 12.66 5.19
CA LEU A 14 6.80 13.11 4.77
C LEU A 14 6.16 14.04 5.79
N TRP A 15 6.33 13.79 7.08
CA TRP A 15 5.84 14.67 8.14
C TRP A 15 6.52 16.03 8.10
N SER A 16 7.83 16.07 7.88
CA SER A 16 8.59 17.33 7.75
C SER A 16 8.14 18.14 6.52
N ILE A 17 7.82 17.47 5.42
CA ILE A 17 7.38 18.12 4.17
C ILE A 17 5.93 18.58 4.27
N ASN A 18 5.01 17.69 4.65
CA ASN A 18 3.58 17.97 4.68
C ASN A 18 3.06 18.12 6.12
N GLY A 19 3.17 17.10 6.96
CA GLY A 19 2.75 17.13 8.37
C GLY A 19 1.26 17.32 8.64
N ASN A 20 0.42 17.31 7.62
CA ASN A 20 -1.01 17.65 7.70
C ASN A 20 -1.89 16.46 7.26
N ALA A 21 -1.63 15.29 7.85
CA ALA A 21 -2.39 14.07 7.55
C ALA A 21 -3.40 13.74 8.65
N HIS A 22 -4.64 13.52 8.26
CA HIS A 22 -5.77 13.17 9.12
C HIS A 22 -6.31 11.80 8.75
N TYR A 23 -6.55 10.98 9.77
CA TYR A 23 -7.01 9.60 9.62
C TYR A 23 -8.37 9.43 10.29
N HIS A 24 -9.37 9.00 9.54
CA HIS A 24 -10.75 8.86 9.97
C HIS A 24 -11.15 7.39 10.03
N ASN A 25 -12.01 7.05 11.02
CA ASN A 25 -12.53 5.70 11.20
C ASN A 25 -11.44 4.61 11.40
N THR A 26 -10.36 4.97 12.05
CA THR A 26 -9.24 4.04 12.34
C THR A 26 -9.66 2.87 13.24
N ASN A 27 -10.76 3.02 13.99
CA ASN A 27 -11.39 1.97 14.79
C ASN A 27 -11.92 0.79 13.96
N LYS A 28 -12.10 0.98 12.65
CA LYS A 28 -12.52 -0.09 11.72
C LYS A 28 -11.36 -0.95 11.22
N ILE A 29 -10.12 -0.50 11.44
CA ILE A 29 -8.93 -1.27 11.01
C ILE A 29 -8.92 -2.60 11.76
N PRO A 30 -8.76 -3.76 11.06
CA PRO A 30 -8.67 -5.05 11.70
C PRO A 30 -7.56 -5.12 12.74
N SER A 31 -7.67 -6.05 13.68
CA SER A 31 -6.66 -6.23 14.72
C SER A 31 -5.27 -6.50 14.13
N GLN A 32 -4.21 -6.27 14.91
CA GLN A 32 -2.84 -6.46 14.45
C GLN A 32 -2.51 -7.93 14.16
N ASP A 33 -3.25 -8.84 14.78
CA ASP A 33 -3.07 -10.29 14.61
C ASP A 33 -3.73 -10.83 13.33
N GLU A 34 -4.60 -10.01 12.72
CA GLU A 34 -5.26 -10.37 11.47
C GLU A 34 -4.53 -9.76 10.27
N ASN A 35 -4.38 -10.57 9.21
CA ASN A 35 -3.97 -10.07 7.91
C ASN A 35 -5.21 -9.64 7.10
N TYR A 36 -5.05 -8.60 6.31
CA TYR A 36 -6.10 -8.02 5.48
C TYR A 36 -5.50 -7.35 4.22
N ILE A 37 -6.37 -6.97 3.30
CA ILE A 37 -5.97 -6.26 2.08
C ILE A 37 -6.48 -4.83 2.17
N LEU A 38 -5.57 -3.85 2.22
CA LEU A 38 -5.92 -2.43 2.04
C LEU A 38 -6.12 -2.15 0.56
N VAL A 39 -7.26 -1.56 0.23
CA VAL A 39 -7.63 -1.23 -1.14
C VAL A 39 -7.96 0.25 -1.25
N ALA A 40 -7.29 0.94 -2.16
CA ALA A 40 -7.55 2.35 -2.45
C ALA A 40 -7.38 2.66 -3.95
N PRO A 41 -7.98 3.74 -4.46
CA PRO A 41 -7.60 4.32 -5.74
C PRO A 41 -6.14 4.77 -5.70
N HIS A 42 -5.32 4.39 -6.67
CA HIS A 42 -3.92 4.83 -6.74
C HIS A 42 -3.84 6.21 -7.41
N ARG A 43 -3.48 7.20 -6.64
CA ARG A 43 -3.42 8.60 -7.09
C ARG A 43 -2.01 9.12 -7.17
N THR A 44 -1.18 8.83 -6.14
CA THR A 44 0.15 9.41 -5.99
C THR A 44 1.19 8.38 -5.55
N TRP A 45 2.46 8.74 -5.57
CA TRP A 45 3.54 7.88 -5.10
C TRP A 45 3.53 7.68 -3.58
N TRP A 46 2.96 8.62 -2.84
CA TRP A 46 2.94 8.62 -1.38
C TRP A 46 1.71 7.95 -0.76
N ASP A 47 0.68 7.61 -1.56
CA ASP A 47 -0.52 6.94 -1.05
C ASP A 47 -0.20 5.70 -0.20
N PRO A 48 0.62 4.72 -0.68
CA PRO A 48 0.90 3.52 0.10
C PRO A 48 1.66 3.83 1.39
N VAL A 49 2.41 4.92 1.43
CA VAL A 49 3.16 5.32 2.63
C VAL A 49 2.23 5.84 3.71
N TYR A 50 1.29 6.73 3.37
CA TYR A 50 0.28 7.20 4.31
C TYR A 50 -0.60 6.05 4.82
N MET A 51 -0.99 5.12 3.93
CA MET A 51 -1.75 3.93 4.31
C MET A 51 -0.99 3.04 5.31
N ALA A 52 0.27 2.73 5.02
CA ALA A 52 1.11 1.92 5.90
C ALA A 52 1.41 2.61 7.23
N PHE A 53 1.31 3.93 7.27
CA PHE A 53 1.50 4.70 8.48
C PHE A 53 0.26 4.71 9.37
N ALA A 54 -0.91 4.95 8.80
CA ALA A 54 -2.18 4.96 9.54
C ALA A 54 -2.46 3.64 10.26
N THR A 55 -1.91 2.55 9.75
CA THR A 55 -2.16 1.18 10.21
C THR A 55 -1.04 0.57 11.06
N LYS A 56 -0.13 1.41 11.60
CA LYS A 56 0.92 0.94 12.52
C LYS A 56 0.34 0.12 13.68
N PRO A 57 1.07 -0.89 14.15
CA PRO A 57 2.41 -1.37 13.74
C PRO A 57 2.39 -2.34 12.55
N LYS A 58 1.22 -2.64 11.95
CA LYS A 58 1.08 -3.62 10.85
C LYS A 58 2.10 -3.37 9.73
N GLN A 59 2.68 -4.44 9.21
CA GLN A 59 3.57 -4.41 8.06
C GLN A 59 2.82 -4.82 6.79
N PHE A 60 3.25 -4.27 5.65
CA PHE A 60 2.62 -4.53 4.36
C PHE A 60 3.61 -4.96 3.30
N VAL A 61 3.09 -5.73 2.35
CA VAL A 61 3.69 -5.88 1.03
C VAL A 61 2.82 -5.18 -0.01
N PHE A 62 3.41 -4.79 -1.13
CA PHE A 62 2.67 -4.15 -2.23
C PHE A 62 3.28 -4.47 -3.58
N MET A 63 2.42 -4.49 -4.60
CA MET A 63 2.82 -4.76 -5.99
C MET A 63 3.47 -3.54 -6.60
N ALA A 64 4.65 -3.70 -7.19
CA ALA A 64 5.34 -2.65 -7.93
C ALA A 64 5.72 -3.14 -9.34
N LYS A 65 5.75 -2.22 -10.30
CA LYS A 65 6.08 -2.51 -11.69
C LYS A 65 7.50 -3.12 -11.77
N LYS A 66 7.68 -4.22 -12.52
CA LYS A 66 8.97 -4.96 -12.60
C LYS A 66 10.14 -4.08 -13.00
N GLU A 67 9.91 -3.07 -13.84
CA GLU A 67 10.93 -2.15 -14.34
C GLU A 67 11.54 -1.29 -13.22
N LEU A 68 10.83 -1.08 -12.11
CA LEU A 68 11.39 -0.38 -10.94
C LEU A 68 12.51 -1.17 -10.26
N PHE A 69 12.61 -2.45 -10.55
CA PHE A 69 13.64 -3.33 -10.00
C PHE A 69 14.84 -3.52 -10.93
N SER A 70 14.85 -2.91 -12.13
CA SER A 70 15.97 -2.96 -13.05
C SER A 70 17.21 -2.24 -12.51
N ASN A 71 17.03 -1.13 -11.81
CA ASN A 71 18.09 -0.51 -11.04
C ASN A 71 18.33 -1.31 -9.75
N ARG A 72 19.54 -1.87 -9.60
CA ARG A 72 19.87 -2.78 -8.48
C ARG A 72 19.72 -2.11 -7.10
N ILE A 73 20.17 -0.87 -6.96
CA ILE A 73 20.13 -0.13 -5.68
C ILE A 73 18.70 0.23 -5.33
N PHE A 74 17.99 0.86 -6.27
CA PHE A 74 16.59 1.25 -6.07
C PHE A 74 15.68 0.03 -5.89
N GLY A 75 15.87 -1.02 -6.71
CA GLY A 75 15.12 -2.27 -6.60
C GLY A 75 15.35 -2.98 -5.25
N TRP A 76 16.58 -2.96 -4.75
CA TRP A 76 16.88 -3.47 -3.41
C TRP A 76 16.13 -2.65 -2.34
N TRP A 77 16.20 -1.33 -2.42
CA TRP A 77 15.58 -0.43 -1.45
C TRP A 77 14.05 -0.61 -1.38
N ILE A 78 13.35 -0.65 -2.54
CA ILE A 78 11.91 -0.85 -2.55
C ILE A 78 11.47 -2.25 -2.09
N ARG A 79 12.31 -3.29 -2.32
CA ARG A 79 12.07 -4.63 -1.73
C ARG A 79 12.11 -4.58 -0.20
N MET A 80 13.04 -3.84 0.37
CA MET A 80 13.12 -3.64 1.81
C MET A 80 11.90 -2.88 2.37
N CYS A 81 11.25 -2.07 1.55
CA CYS A 81 9.95 -1.45 1.85
C CYS A 81 8.76 -2.42 1.74
N GLY A 82 8.96 -3.66 1.30
CA GLY A 82 7.90 -4.64 1.10
C GLY A 82 7.36 -4.72 -0.33
N ALA A 83 7.97 -4.02 -1.29
CA ALA A 83 7.57 -4.12 -2.69
C ALA A 83 8.00 -5.47 -3.30
N PHE A 84 7.14 -6.04 -4.14
CA PHE A 84 7.48 -7.17 -4.99
C PHE A 84 7.14 -6.89 -6.45
N PRO A 85 7.95 -7.40 -7.39
CA PRO A 85 7.79 -7.10 -8.82
C PRO A 85 6.57 -7.80 -9.41
N ILE A 86 5.85 -7.07 -10.25
CA ILE A 86 4.80 -7.63 -11.10
C ILE A 86 4.98 -7.15 -12.54
N ASP A 87 4.85 -8.09 -13.48
CA ASP A 87 4.64 -7.77 -14.88
C ASP A 87 3.16 -7.42 -15.06
N ARG A 88 2.86 -6.17 -15.39
CA ARG A 88 1.47 -5.70 -15.54
C ARG A 88 0.87 -6.03 -16.91
N GLU A 89 1.73 -6.24 -17.89
CA GLU A 89 1.33 -6.56 -19.27
C GLU A 89 1.06 -8.05 -19.40
N ASN A 90 1.93 -8.89 -18.79
CA ASN A 90 1.79 -10.34 -18.76
C ASN A 90 1.87 -10.86 -17.33
N PRO A 91 0.81 -10.70 -16.52
CA PRO A 91 0.84 -11.12 -15.13
C PRO A 91 0.95 -12.64 -15.02
N SER A 92 2.07 -13.09 -14.46
CA SER A 92 2.29 -14.51 -14.20
C SER A 92 1.47 -15.01 -13.01
N ALA A 93 1.33 -16.33 -12.87
CA ALA A 93 0.66 -16.93 -11.72
C ALA A 93 1.28 -16.52 -10.36
N SER A 94 2.56 -16.14 -10.34
CA SER A 94 3.23 -15.64 -9.13
C SER A 94 2.65 -14.32 -8.63
N ALA A 95 2.07 -13.49 -9.50
CA ALA A 95 1.40 -12.24 -9.14
C ALA A 95 0.22 -12.47 -8.18
N ILE A 96 -0.41 -13.63 -8.27
CA ILE A 96 -1.52 -14.06 -7.40
C ILE A 96 -1.00 -14.95 -6.26
N LYS A 97 -0.13 -15.92 -6.54
CA LYS A 97 0.35 -16.87 -5.54
C LYS A 97 1.19 -16.22 -4.43
N TYR A 98 2.06 -15.26 -4.80
CA TYR A 98 2.94 -14.61 -3.83
C TYR A 98 2.18 -13.86 -2.73
N PRO A 99 1.26 -12.91 -3.04
CA PRO A 99 0.50 -12.23 -1.99
C PRO A 99 -0.39 -13.17 -1.16
N ILE A 100 -0.95 -14.22 -1.76
CA ILE A 100 -1.70 -15.24 -1.01
C ILE A 100 -0.81 -15.93 0.02
N ASN A 101 0.40 -16.32 -0.37
CA ASN A 101 1.35 -16.95 0.54
C ASN A 101 1.77 -16.00 1.67
N VAL A 102 2.03 -14.72 1.36
CA VAL A 102 2.34 -13.71 2.38
C VAL A 102 1.20 -13.60 3.39
N LEU A 103 -0.04 -13.41 2.91
CA LEU A 103 -1.22 -13.25 3.76
C LEU A 103 -1.51 -14.48 4.65
N LYS A 104 -1.13 -15.70 4.20
CA LYS A 104 -1.37 -16.96 4.94
C LYS A 104 -0.23 -17.35 5.88
N LYS A 105 1.02 -16.97 5.55
CA LYS A 105 2.22 -17.55 6.18
C LYS A 105 3.09 -16.53 6.89
N SER A 106 2.69 -15.24 6.91
CA SER A 106 3.42 -14.19 7.61
C SER A 106 2.46 -13.23 8.31
N ASP A 107 2.99 -12.35 9.15
CA ASP A 107 2.23 -11.31 9.85
C ASP A 107 2.06 -10.04 9.01
N ARG A 108 2.23 -10.16 7.67
CA ARG A 108 2.15 -9.03 6.74
C ARG A 108 0.82 -9.01 6.00
N SER A 109 0.24 -7.84 5.91
CA SER A 109 -0.92 -7.54 5.10
C SER A 109 -0.52 -7.07 3.69
N LEU A 110 -1.49 -6.83 2.82
CA LEU A 110 -1.29 -6.40 1.43
C LEU A 110 -1.88 -5.01 1.21
N ILE A 111 -1.14 -4.12 0.57
CA ILE A 111 -1.72 -2.92 -0.05
C ILE A 111 -1.89 -3.20 -1.54
N MET A 112 -3.09 -2.98 -2.06
CA MET A 112 -3.41 -3.22 -3.45
C MET A 112 -4.23 -2.07 -4.04
N PHE A 113 -3.88 -1.70 -5.26
CA PHE A 113 -4.61 -0.70 -6.04
C PHE A 113 -5.35 -1.43 -7.16
N PRO A 114 -6.69 -1.51 -7.12
CA PRO A 114 -7.47 -2.37 -8.02
C PRO A 114 -7.31 -2.03 -9.50
N SER A 115 -7.12 -0.76 -9.83
CA SER A 115 -6.84 -0.32 -11.20
C SER A 115 -5.48 -0.78 -11.72
N GLY A 116 -4.57 -1.17 -10.83
CA GLY A 116 -3.19 -1.55 -11.18
C GLY A 116 -2.33 -0.40 -11.69
N SER A 117 -2.89 0.80 -11.89
CA SER A 117 -2.16 1.98 -12.31
C SER A 117 -2.82 3.26 -11.78
N ARG A 118 -2.08 4.37 -11.82
CA ARG A 118 -2.59 5.71 -11.46
C ARG A 118 -3.41 6.38 -12.57
N HIS A 119 -3.39 5.79 -13.76
CA HIS A 119 -3.98 6.35 -14.97
C HIS A 119 -5.24 5.60 -15.43
N SER A 120 -5.69 4.58 -14.69
CA SER A 120 -6.89 3.82 -14.99
C SER A 120 -7.77 3.68 -13.76
N ASN A 121 -9.06 3.78 -13.96
CA ASN A 121 -10.08 3.52 -12.93
C ASN A 121 -10.67 2.11 -13.04
N ASP A 122 -10.22 1.31 -14.01
CA ASP A 122 -10.73 -0.04 -14.24
C ASP A 122 -10.31 -0.97 -13.09
N VAL A 123 -11.28 -1.55 -12.42
CA VAL A 123 -11.07 -2.47 -11.32
C VAL A 123 -10.79 -3.87 -11.85
N LYS A 124 -9.59 -4.39 -11.59
CA LYS A 124 -9.23 -5.76 -11.95
C LYS A 124 -9.63 -6.73 -10.83
N GLY A 125 -10.24 -7.86 -11.20
CA GLY A 125 -10.76 -8.85 -10.24
C GLY A 125 -9.74 -9.56 -9.35
N GLY A 126 -8.44 -9.25 -9.48
CA GLY A 126 -7.37 -9.88 -8.71
C GLY A 126 -7.48 -9.70 -7.19
N VAL A 127 -8.01 -8.58 -6.72
CA VAL A 127 -8.22 -8.32 -5.28
C VAL A 127 -9.17 -9.35 -4.68
N ALA A 128 -10.34 -9.53 -5.29
CA ALA A 128 -11.36 -10.46 -4.80
C ALA A 128 -10.85 -11.91 -4.81
N LEU A 129 -10.10 -12.29 -5.85
CA LEU A 129 -9.50 -13.63 -5.95
C LEU A 129 -8.49 -13.87 -4.83
N ILE A 130 -7.56 -12.92 -4.59
CA ILE A 130 -6.56 -13.01 -3.54
C ILE A 130 -7.23 -13.08 -2.16
N ALA A 131 -8.21 -12.20 -1.89
CA ALA A 131 -8.93 -12.16 -0.62
C ALA A 131 -9.65 -13.50 -0.34
N LYS A 132 -10.37 -14.02 -1.35
CA LYS A 132 -11.08 -15.31 -1.25
C LYS A 132 -10.11 -16.47 -0.97
N MET A 133 -9.01 -16.54 -1.73
CA MET A 133 -8.03 -17.62 -1.59
C MET A 133 -7.22 -17.52 -0.31
N ALA A 134 -6.91 -16.32 0.15
CA ALA A 134 -6.21 -16.10 1.42
C ALA A 134 -7.14 -16.16 2.65
N LYS A 135 -8.47 -16.07 2.45
CA LYS A 135 -9.50 -15.98 3.50
C LYS A 135 -9.29 -14.77 4.41
N VAL A 136 -9.03 -13.62 3.81
CA VAL A 136 -8.81 -12.35 4.51
C VAL A 136 -9.84 -11.30 4.10
N ARG A 137 -10.05 -10.33 4.96
CA ARG A 137 -10.96 -9.20 4.70
C ARG A 137 -10.32 -8.17 3.75
N ILE A 138 -11.18 -7.44 3.04
CA ILE A 138 -10.79 -6.30 2.21
C ILE A 138 -11.19 -5.03 2.95
N MET A 139 -10.22 -4.18 3.25
CA MET A 139 -10.41 -2.89 3.90
C MET A 139 -10.32 -1.77 2.85
N PRO A 140 -11.44 -1.17 2.45
CA PRO A 140 -11.42 -0.04 1.53
C PRO A 140 -10.94 1.23 2.24
N VAL A 141 -10.12 2.01 1.54
CA VAL A 141 -9.61 3.30 2.01
C VAL A 141 -9.78 4.34 0.93
N THR A 142 -10.34 5.49 1.30
CA THR A 142 -10.35 6.67 0.42
C THR A 142 -9.20 7.59 0.77
N TYR A 143 -8.61 8.21 -0.24
CA TYR A 143 -7.57 9.22 -0.11
C TYR A 143 -8.04 10.52 -0.76
N THR A 144 -7.96 11.60 -0.01
CA THR A 144 -8.13 12.96 -0.50
C THR A 144 -6.94 13.78 -0.03
N GLY A 145 -6.25 14.45 -0.96
CA GLY A 145 -5.04 15.19 -0.61
C GLY A 145 -4.25 15.64 -1.83
N PRO A 146 -3.03 16.16 -1.62
CA PRO A 146 -2.21 16.71 -2.68
C PRO A 146 -1.94 15.68 -3.78
N MET A 147 -2.15 16.10 -5.02
CA MET A 147 -1.90 15.29 -6.21
C MET A 147 -0.55 15.65 -6.86
N THR A 148 0.09 16.71 -6.40
CA THR A 148 1.36 17.22 -6.92
C THR A 148 2.38 17.40 -5.80
N LEU A 149 3.67 17.41 -6.14
CA LEU A 149 4.73 17.75 -5.19
C LEU A 149 4.56 19.15 -4.62
N LYS A 150 4.08 20.11 -5.41
CA LYS A 150 3.80 21.48 -4.95
C LYS A 150 2.76 21.46 -3.83
N GLY A 151 1.63 20.78 -4.03
CA GLY A 151 0.60 20.64 -3.01
C GLY A 151 1.11 19.93 -1.75
N LEU A 152 1.97 18.91 -1.92
CA LEU A 152 2.59 18.21 -0.79
C LEU A 152 3.48 19.17 0.03
N ILE A 153 4.32 19.96 -0.62
CA ILE A 153 5.20 20.95 0.02
C ILE A 153 4.41 22.13 0.62
N SER A 154 3.32 22.53 -0.03
CA SER A 154 2.40 23.57 0.46
C SER A 154 1.54 23.09 1.65
N ARG A 155 1.78 21.88 2.15
CA ARG A 155 1.07 21.27 3.28
C ARG A 155 -0.43 21.19 3.08
N GLU A 156 -0.88 20.92 1.84
CA GLU A 156 -2.28 20.62 1.59
C GLU A 156 -2.72 19.46 2.48
N ARG A 157 -3.94 19.56 2.99
CA ARG A 157 -4.51 18.57 3.88
C ARG A 157 -4.62 17.19 3.21
N VAL A 158 -4.18 16.16 3.91
CA VAL A 158 -4.36 14.76 3.54
C VAL A 158 -5.41 14.15 4.44
N ASP A 159 -6.49 13.65 3.87
CA ASP A 159 -7.52 12.88 4.58
C ASP A 159 -7.56 11.45 4.08
N MET A 160 -7.46 10.51 5.00
CA MET A 160 -7.67 9.09 4.74
C MET A 160 -8.84 8.57 5.56
N ASN A 161 -9.80 7.97 4.89
CA ASN A 161 -10.97 7.43 5.53
C ASN A 161 -11.07 5.92 5.31
N PHE A 162 -11.12 5.16 6.40
CA PHE A 162 -11.22 3.70 6.41
C PHE A 162 -12.69 3.28 6.37
N GLY A 163 -13.06 2.46 5.38
CA GLY A 163 -14.40 1.90 5.24
C GLY A 163 -14.64 0.69 6.14
N ASN A 164 -15.74 -0.01 5.92
CA ASN A 164 -16.00 -1.29 6.60
C ASN A 164 -15.25 -2.41 5.89
N PRO A 165 -14.54 -3.29 6.61
CA PRO A 165 -13.83 -4.43 6.05
C PRO A 165 -14.75 -5.57 5.59
#